data_4bac5bb8db3a90ee71180a4b8698d42e
#
_entry.id   4bac5bb8db3a90ee71180a4b8698d42e
#
_cell.length_a   1.000
_cell.length_b   1.000
_cell.length_c   1.000
_cell.angle_alpha   90.00
_cell.angle_beta   90.00
_cell.angle_gamma   90.00
#
_symmetry.space_group_name_H-M   'P 1'
#
loop_
_entity.id
_entity.type
_entity.pdbx_description
1 polymer ?
#
loop_
_entity_poly.entity_id
_entity_poly.type
_entity_poly.pdbx_seq_one_letter_code
_entity_poly.pdbx_strand_id
1 'polypeptide(L)'
;IDKDNFFALEDNCRTPSGVSYMLENREVMMKLFPDLFKSYQVSPVENYPKKLKETLVSLAPLKCENEPVIVLLTPGVKNSAYYEHSFLSDLMGIELVEGNDLFVNGDFVYMRTTEGPKKVDVIYRRIDDEYLDPLCFNPNSKIGIPGIMNVYRSGGVTICSAPGSGIADDKEVYIYVPKMIEFYLGEKPILNNIETWSCGDTKKIKFILENLHDLVIK
;
A
#
# COMPACT_ATOMS: atom_id res chain seq x y z
N ILE A 1 -23.27 -12.03 -6.92
CA ILE A 1 -22.77 -11.95 -5.53
C ILE A 1 -23.82 -12.62 -4.67
N ASP A 2 -23.45 -13.74 -4.08
CA ASP A 2 -24.28 -14.42 -3.09
C ASP A 2 -24.36 -13.53 -1.84
N LYS A 3 -25.55 -13.32 -1.28
CA LYS A 3 -25.77 -12.34 -0.19
C LYS A 3 -24.95 -12.62 1.06
N ASP A 4 -24.47 -13.85 1.22
CA ASP A 4 -23.78 -14.32 2.43
C ASP A 4 -22.29 -14.65 2.20
N ASN A 5 -21.79 -14.49 0.97
CA ASN A 5 -20.39 -14.81 0.64
C ASN A 5 -19.61 -13.57 0.17
N PHE A 6 -18.44 -13.39 0.76
CA PHE A 6 -17.44 -12.40 0.32
C PHE A 6 -16.42 -13.09 -0.58
N PHE A 7 -16.02 -12.39 -1.64
CA PHE A 7 -15.00 -12.85 -2.58
C PHE A 7 -13.89 -11.82 -2.67
N ALA A 8 -12.64 -12.28 -2.71
CA ALA A 8 -11.53 -11.45 -3.11
C ALA A 8 -11.63 -11.19 -4.61
N LEU A 9 -11.53 -9.94 -5.04
CA LEU A 9 -11.52 -9.54 -6.46
C LEU A 9 -10.11 -9.36 -6.97
N GLU A 10 -9.24 -8.84 -6.13
CA GLU A 10 -7.82 -8.54 -6.42
C GLU A 10 -7.04 -8.29 -5.14
N ASP A 11 -5.74 -8.39 -5.24
CA ASP A 11 -4.79 -7.99 -4.23
C ASP A 11 -4.11 -6.70 -4.68
N ASN A 12 -3.96 -5.73 -3.77
CA ASN A 12 -3.25 -4.47 -4.00
C ASN A 12 -2.22 -4.29 -2.87
N CYS A 13 -0.99 -4.68 -3.13
CA CYS A 13 0.08 -4.70 -2.13
C CYS A 13 1.12 -3.59 -2.30
N ARG A 14 1.23 -3.03 -3.51
CA ARG A 14 2.23 -2.00 -3.82
C ARG A 14 1.88 -0.64 -3.22
N THR A 15 0.73 -0.08 -3.64
CA THR A 15 0.22 1.22 -3.18
C THR A 15 -1.29 1.18 -2.97
N PRO A 16 -1.79 0.39 -1.99
CA PRO A 16 -3.23 0.30 -1.74
C PRO A 16 -3.79 1.68 -1.40
N SER A 17 -4.94 2.02 -1.99
CA SER A 17 -5.59 3.32 -1.79
C SER A 17 -7.11 3.21 -1.66
N GLY A 18 -7.77 4.32 -1.27
CA GLY A 18 -9.22 4.39 -1.08
C GLY A 18 -9.68 4.48 0.37
N VAL A 19 -8.79 4.32 1.34
CA VAL A 19 -9.13 4.35 2.77
C VAL A 19 -9.57 5.74 3.23
N SER A 20 -8.95 6.80 2.72
CA SER A 20 -9.36 8.18 3.01
C SER A 20 -10.83 8.41 2.64
N TYR A 21 -11.23 7.93 1.47
CA TYR A 21 -12.62 8.05 1.02
C TYR A 21 -13.58 7.21 1.87
N MET A 22 -13.16 6.07 2.37
CA MET A 22 -13.94 5.27 3.30
C MET A 22 -14.17 6.03 4.62
N LEU A 23 -13.14 6.64 5.18
CA LEU A 23 -13.20 7.40 6.43
C LEU A 23 -14.08 8.64 6.28
N GLU A 24 -13.85 9.45 5.24
CA GLU A 24 -14.66 10.63 4.93
C GLU A 24 -16.12 10.26 4.65
N ASN A 25 -16.37 9.24 3.86
CA ASN A 25 -17.71 8.77 3.57
C ASN A 25 -18.45 8.33 4.84
N ARG A 26 -17.75 7.62 5.74
CA ARG A 26 -18.31 7.25 7.05
C ARG A 26 -18.70 8.49 7.85
N GLU A 27 -17.84 9.49 7.93
CA GLU A 27 -18.11 10.72 8.67
C GLU A 27 -19.30 11.47 8.08
N VAL A 28 -19.35 11.63 6.76
CA VAL A 28 -20.48 12.26 6.05
C VAL A 28 -21.80 11.50 6.30
N MET A 29 -21.76 10.17 6.18
CA MET A 29 -22.94 9.33 6.43
C MET A 29 -23.46 9.45 7.86
N MET A 30 -22.57 9.50 8.85
CA MET A 30 -22.95 9.69 10.26
C MET A 30 -23.60 11.06 10.50
N LYS A 31 -23.13 12.11 9.80
CA LYS A 31 -23.72 13.46 9.88
C LYS A 31 -25.07 13.55 9.18
N LEU A 32 -25.22 12.91 8.01
CA LEU A 32 -26.46 12.98 7.23
C LEU A 32 -27.56 12.05 7.75
N PHE A 33 -27.19 10.91 8.29
CA PHE A 33 -28.14 9.86 8.69
C PHE A 33 -27.90 9.37 10.14
N PRO A 34 -27.87 10.26 11.16
CA PRO A 34 -27.55 9.89 12.53
C PRO A 34 -28.51 8.83 13.11
N ASP A 35 -29.78 8.87 12.72
CA ASP A 35 -30.77 7.91 13.23
C ASP A 35 -30.58 6.49 12.69
N LEU A 36 -30.02 6.34 11.50
CA LEU A 36 -29.64 5.02 11.00
C LEU A 36 -28.49 4.42 11.85
N PHE A 37 -27.49 5.23 12.20
CA PHE A 37 -26.37 4.78 13.04
C PHE A 37 -26.79 4.46 14.49
N LYS A 38 -27.85 5.09 15.00
CA LYS A 38 -28.46 4.71 16.29
C LYS A 38 -29.21 3.37 16.20
N SER A 39 -29.84 3.09 15.07
CA SER A 39 -30.69 1.92 14.88
C SER A 39 -29.91 0.68 14.48
N TYR A 40 -28.74 0.84 13.87
CA TYR A 40 -27.90 -0.25 13.39
C TYR A 40 -26.53 -0.24 14.07
N GLN A 41 -26.07 -1.40 14.50
CA GLN A 41 -24.71 -1.55 15.03
C GLN A 41 -23.70 -1.56 13.86
N VAL A 42 -23.19 -0.38 13.52
CA VAL A 42 -22.16 -0.23 12.49
C VAL A 42 -20.78 -0.23 13.13
N SER A 43 -19.91 -1.16 12.70
CA SER A 43 -18.55 -1.25 13.24
C SER A 43 -17.75 0.02 12.99
N PRO A 44 -16.98 0.52 13.98
CA PRO A 44 -16.16 1.71 13.84
C PRO A 44 -14.99 1.47 12.87
N VAL A 45 -14.60 2.50 12.12
CA VAL A 45 -13.46 2.48 11.19
C VAL A 45 -12.43 3.58 11.50
N GLU A 46 -12.74 4.47 12.43
CA GLU A 46 -11.97 5.68 12.75
C GLU A 46 -10.59 5.39 13.31
N ASN A 47 -10.38 4.18 13.82
CA ASN A 47 -9.10 3.75 14.37
C ASN A 47 -8.10 3.28 13.30
N TYR A 48 -8.47 3.25 12.02
CA TYR A 48 -7.59 2.80 10.94
C TYR A 48 -6.25 3.54 10.88
N PRO A 49 -6.18 4.90 10.88
CA PRO A 49 -4.91 5.61 10.83
C PRO A 49 -4.00 5.30 12.02
N LYS A 50 -4.59 5.17 13.21
CA LYS A 50 -3.86 4.78 14.41
C LYS A 50 -3.27 3.37 14.27
N LYS A 51 -4.05 2.41 13.77
CA LYS A 51 -3.58 1.02 13.56
C LYS A 51 -2.51 0.94 12.47
N LEU A 52 -2.64 1.73 11.41
CA LEU A 52 -1.61 1.83 10.40
C LEU A 52 -0.31 2.38 10.98
N LYS A 53 -0.37 3.46 11.77
CA LYS A 53 0.81 4.01 12.45
C LYS A 53 1.45 3.00 13.40
N GLU A 54 0.66 2.32 14.23
CA GLU A 54 1.15 1.26 15.13
C GLU A 54 1.89 0.15 14.35
N THR A 55 1.36 -0.24 13.20
CA THR A 55 2.01 -1.20 12.30
C THR A 55 3.34 -0.66 11.76
N LEU A 56 3.37 0.59 11.29
CA LEU A 56 4.60 1.22 10.79
C LEU A 56 5.66 1.33 11.89
N VAL A 57 5.27 1.70 13.11
CA VAL A 57 6.17 1.71 14.29
C VAL A 57 6.77 0.33 14.55
N SER A 58 5.95 -0.74 14.47
CA SER A 58 6.43 -2.11 14.71
C SER A 58 7.43 -2.63 13.68
N LEU A 59 7.54 -1.96 12.53
CA LEU A 59 8.45 -2.30 11.43
C LEU A 59 9.75 -1.49 11.46
N ALA A 60 10.02 -0.75 12.54
CA ALA A 60 11.26 0.00 12.68
C ALA A 60 12.50 -0.90 12.51
N PRO A 61 13.56 -0.42 11.84
CA PRO A 61 14.79 -1.17 11.70
C PRO A 61 15.39 -1.53 13.06
N LEU A 62 16.11 -2.67 13.13
CA LEU A 62 16.83 -3.06 14.37
C LEU A 62 17.86 -2.01 14.85
N LYS A 63 18.31 -1.14 13.94
CA LYS A 63 19.22 -0.01 14.24
C LYS A 63 18.51 1.22 14.81
N CYS A 64 17.18 1.16 15.02
CA CYS A 64 16.42 2.24 15.63
C CYS A 64 16.45 2.08 17.16
N GLU A 65 17.10 3.02 17.85
CA GLU A 65 17.29 2.96 19.32
C GLU A 65 16.20 3.73 20.09
N ASN A 66 15.45 4.59 19.42
CA ASN A 66 14.45 5.47 20.00
C ASN A 66 13.09 5.25 19.32
N GLU A 67 12.12 6.10 19.65
CA GLU A 67 10.86 6.15 18.92
C GLU A 67 11.13 6.41 17.41
N PRO A 68 10.66 5.55 16.50
CA PRO A 68 11.00 5.65 15.10
C PRO A 68 10.39 6.90 14.45
N VAL A 69 11.18 7.58 13.65
CA VAL A 69 10.71 8.66 12.78
C VAL A 69 10.12 8.05 11.51
N ILE A 70 8.82 8.24 11.34
CA ILE A 70 8.04 7.73 10.22
C ILE A 70 7.67 8.89 9.30
N VAL A 71 7.78 8.69 7.99
CA VAL A 71 7.34 9.65 6.98
C VAL A 71 6.46 8.97 5.94
N LEU A 72 5.53 9.72 5.34
CA LEU A 72 4.78 9.30 4.16
C LEU A 72 5.41 9.92 2.91
N LEU A 73 5.97 9.08 2.04
CA LEU A 73 6.60 9.51 0.79
C LEU A 73 5.58 9.58 -0.34
N THR A 74 5.29 10.77 -0.82
CA THR A 74 4.37 11.05 -1.93
C THR A 74 5.12 11.43 -3.20
N PRO A 75 4.57 11.13 -4.40
CA PRO A 75 5.09 11.67 -5.67
C PRO A 75 4.72 13.14 -5.90
N GLY A 76 4.00 13.77 -4.96
CA GLY A 76 3.62 15.17 -4.97
C GLY A 76 2.21 15.45 -5.52
N VAL A 77 1.86 16.72 -5.56
CA VAL A 77 0.50 17.24 -5.82
C VAL A 77 -0.09 16.89 -7.20
N LYS A 78 0.72 16.45 -8.14
CA LYS A 78 0.25 16.00 -9.47
C LYS A 78 -0.30 14.57 -9.46
N ASN A 79 -0.13 13.83 -8.38
CA ASN A 79 -0.65 12.48 -8.24
C ASN A 79 -2.15 12.50 -7.91
N SER A 80 -2.92 11.66 -8.58
CA SER A 80 -4.38 11.57 -8.37
C SER A 80 -4.78 11.17 -6.95
N ALA A 81 -3.92 10.45 -6.23
CA ALA A 81 -4.12 10.04 -4.85
C ALA A 81 -3.49 10.99 -3.81
N TYR A 82 -3.02 12.18 -4.21
CA TYR A 82 -2.36 13.12 -3.30
C TYR A 82 -3.25 13.52 -2.10
N TYR A 83 -4.56 13.68 -2.34
CA TYR A 83 -5.51 13.92 -1.26
C TYR A 83 -5.42 12.84 -0.17
N GLU A 84 -5.43 11.56 -0.56
CA GLU A 84 -5.30 10.46 0.39
C GLU A 84 -3.96 10.48 1.12
N HIS A 85 -2.87 10.82 0.43
CA HIS A 85 -1.55 10.88 1.04
C HIS A 85 -1.51 11.95 2.16
N SER A 86 -1.99 13.16 1.89
CA SER A 86 -2.03 14.22 2.89
C SER A 86 -3.02 13.91 4.01
N PHE A 87 -4.20 13.41 3.70
CA PHE A 87 -5.21 13.03 4.67
C PHE A 87 -4.71 11.97 5.66
N LEU A 88 -4.07 10.91 5.17
CA LEU A 88 -3.51 9.86 6.03
C LEU A 88 -2.32 10.35 6.85
N SER A 89 -1.45 11.18 6.27
CA SER A 89 -0.32 11.79 6.96
C SER A 89 -0.81 12.62 8.15
N ASP A 90 -1.80 13.48 7.94
CA ASP A 90 -2.40 14.31 8.99
C ASP A 90 -3.05 13.47 10.10
N LEU A 91 -3.84 12.46 9.75
CA LEU A 91 -4.50 11.60 10.74
C LEU A 91 -3.53 10.71 11.53
N MET A 92 -2.42 10.30 10.92
CA MET A 92 -1.36 9.57 11.61
C MET A 92 -0.44 10.48 12.41
N GLY A 93 -0.44 11.78 12.16
CA GLY A 93 0.53 12.74 12.73
C GLY A 93 1.96 12.38 12.37
N ILE A 94 2.22 12.16 11.07
CA ILE A 94 3.54 11.91 10.49
C ILE A 94 3.79 12.90 9.35
N GLU A 95 5.07 13.14 9.02
CA GLU A 95 5.41 14.09 7.97
C GLU A 95 5.08 13.55 6.57
N LEU A 96 4.46 14.40 5.75
CA LEU A 96 4.28 14.18 4.31
C LEU A 96 5.50 14.75 3.58
N VAL A 97 6.22 13.90 2.86
CA VAL A 97 7.47 14.28 2.18
C VAL A 97 7.46 13.87 0.72
N GLU A 98 8.16 14.65 -0.10
CA GLU A 98 8.53 14.28 -1.48
C GLU A 98 9.98 13.78 -1.53
N GLY A 99 10.39 13.16 -2.64
CA GLY A 99 11.74 12.61 -2.77
C GLY A 99 12.85 13.64 -2.55
N ASN A 100 12.61 14.91 -2.91
CA ASN A 100 13.57 16.00 -2.71
C ASN A 100 13.74 16.43 -1.24
N ASP A 101 12.79 16.09 -0.37
CA ASP A 101 12.89 16.36 1.07
C ASP A 101 13.77 15.34 1.77
N LEU A 102 14.04 14.21 1.12
CA LEU A 102 14.84 13.13 1.64
C LEU A 102 16.23 13.06 0.97
N PHE A 103 17.21 12.54 1.70
CA PHE A 103 18.53 12.24 1.15
C PHE A 103 19.22 11.14 1.95
N VAL A 104 20.12 10.44 1.28
CA VAL A 104 20.97 9.42 1.90
C VAL A 104 22.28 10.06 2.40
N ASN A 105 22.66 9.72 3.63
CA ASN A 105 23.98 10.04 4.17
C ASN A 105 24.51 8.83 4.95
N GLY A 106 25.61 8.24 4.46
CA GLY A 106 26.13 6.98 4.98
C GLY A 106 25.07 5.87 4.87
N ASP A 107 24.83 5.19 5.98
CA ASP A 107 23.90 4.05 6.08
C ASP A 107 22.48 4.44 6.44
N PHE A 108 22.11 5.72 6.39
CA PHE A 108 20.81 6.20 6.83
C PHE A 108 20.15 7.16 5.86
N VAL A 109 18.82 7.26 5.95
CA VAL A 109 18.02 8.27 5.26
C VAL A 109 17.74 9.43 6.21
N TYR A 110 17.78 10.65 5.71
CA TYR A 110 17.49 11.87 6.45
C TYR A 110 16.45 12.71 5.73
N MET A 111 15.58 13.33 6.51
CA MET A 111 14.65 14.36 6.06
C MET A 111 15.27 15.75 6.30
N ARG A 112 15.12 16.66 5.34
CA ARG A 112 15.48 18.08 5.47
C ARG A 112 14.45 18.78 6.33
N THR A 113 14.88 19.43 7.40
CA THR A 113 14.01 20.26 8.23
C THR A 113 14.64 21.63 8.45
N THR A 114 13.86 22.59 8.94
CA THR A 114 14.36 23.93 9.30
C THR A 114 15.36 23.92 10.45
N GLU A 115 15.36 22.85 11.25
CA GLU A 115 16.28 22.67 12.40
C GLU A 115 17.51 21.82 12.02
N GLY A 116 17.60 21.40 10.75
CA GLY A 116 18.66 20.54 10.23
C GLY A 116 18.16 19.13 9.85
N PRO A 117 19.07 18.24 9.45
CA PRO A 117 18.71 16.90 9.04
C PRO A 117 18.12 16.06 10.18
N LYS A 118 16.97 15.43 9.97
CA LYS A 118 16.34 14.48 10.90
C LYS A 118 16.38 13.09 10.31
N LYS A 119 16.94 12.12 11.03
CA LYS A 119 16.98 10.71 10.60
C LYS A 119 15.57 10.17 10.43
N VAL A 120 15.36 9.40 9.35
CA VAL A 120 14.11 8.71 9.04
C VAL A 120 14.33 7.20 9.16
N ASP A 121 13.48 6.53 9.94
CA ASP A 121 13.58 5.11 10.22
C ASP A 121 12.59 4.27 9.40
N VAL A 122 11.39 4.80 9.14
CA VAL A 122 10.35 4.11 8.36
C VAL A 122 9.76 5.04 7.31
N ILE A 123 9.68 4.57 6.08
CA ILE A 123 9.05 5.28 4.96
C ILE A 123 7.82 4.52 4.53
N TYR A 124 6.63 5.10 4.72
CA TYR A 124 5.41 4.64 4.09
C TYR A 124 5.32 5.23 2.68
N ARG A 125 5.74 4.45 1.67
CA ARG A 125 5.84 4.94 0.29
C ARG A 125 4.52 4.90 -0.45
N ARG A 126 4.31 5.94 -1.26
CA ARG A 126 3.19 6.06 -2.21
C ARG A 126 3.69 6.32 -3.64
N ILE A 127 4.92 5.92 -3.93
CA ILE A 127 5.54 5.94 -5.25
C ILE A 127 5.85 4.53 -5.72
N ASP A 128 5.80 4.31 -7.03
CA ASP A 128 6.08 3.00 -7.62
C ASP A 128 7.57 2.65 -7.55
N ASP A 129 7.85 1.34 -7.57
CA ASP A 129 9.21 0.80 -7.43
C ASP A 129 10.19 1.41 -8.41
N GLU A 130 9.80 1.56 -9.68
CA GLU A 130 10.65 2.08 -10.74
C GLU A 130 11.12 3.52 -10.52
N TYR A 131 10.39 4.30 -9.73
CA TYR A 131 10.73 5.71 -9.43
C TYR A 131 11.43 5.88 -8.07
N LEU A 132 11.53 4.83 -7.26
CA LEU A 132 11.98 4.92 -5.87
C LEU A 132 13.46 5.32 -5.76
N ASP A 133 14.33 4.71 -6.56
CA ASP A 133 15.77 4.98 -6.56
C ASP A 133 16.29 5.12 -7.99
N PRO A 134 16.65 6.36 -8.44
CA PRO A 134 17.17 6.57 -9.79
C PRO A 134 18.52 5.88 -10.06
N LEU A 135 19.26 5.48 -9.03
CA LEU A 135 20.51 4.75 -9.21
C LEU A 135 20.31 3.24 -9.44
N CYS A 136 19.14 2.72 -9.08
CA CYS A 136 18.84 1.29 -9.19
C CYS A 136 17.81 0.97 -10.27
N PHE A 137 16.89 1.91 -10.55
CA PHE A 137 15.74 1.69 -11.43
C PHE A 137 15.72 2.68 -12.59
N ASN A 138 14.77 3.62 -12.60
CA ASN A 138 14.66 4.60 -13.68
C ASN A 138 15.58 5.81 -13.42
N PRO A 139 16.67 5.99 -14.20
CA PRO A 139 17.63 7.08 -13.98
C PRO A 139 17.04 8.48 -14.23
N ASN A 140 15.89 8.57 -14.88
CA ASN A 140 15.18 9.82 -15.12
C ASN A 140 14.18 10.17 -14.01
N SER A 141 14.06 9.34 -12.96
CA SER A 141 13.18 9.62 -11.84
C SER A 141 13.63 10.89 -11.11
N LYS A 142 12.70 11.85 -10.98
CA LYS A 142 12.89 13.09 -10.21
C LYS A 142 12.13 13.08 -8.88
N ILE A 143 11.39 12.01 -8.59
CA ILE A 143 10.55 11.86 -7.40
C ILE A 143 11.10 10.82 -6.42
N GLY A 144 12.17 10.12 -6.79
CA GLY A 144 12.84 9.13 -5.97
C GLY A 144 13.99 9.72 -5.14
N ILE A 145 14.63 8.86 -4.35
CA ILE A 145 15.72 9.19 -3.45
C ILE A 145 16.97 8.43 -3.91
N PRO A 146 17.99 9.10 -4.47
CA PRO A 146 19.21 8.42 -4.92
C PRO A 146 19.93 7.66 -3.80
N GLY A 147 20.14 6.35 -4.03
CA GLY A 147 20.88 5.47 -3.10
C GLY A 147 20.04 4.87 -1.98
N ILE A 148 18.74 5.12 -1.92
CA ILE A 148 17.86 4.59 -0.86
C ILE A 148 17.85 3.06 -0.82
N MET A 149 17.99 2.39 -1.96
CA MET A 149 18.01 0.93 -2.02
C MET A 149 19.24 0.31 -1.33
N ASN A 150 20.37 1.01 -1.28
CA ASN A 150 21.53 0.55 -0.52
C ASN A 150 21.26 0.64 0.99
N VAL A 151 20.68 1.75 1.44
CA VAL A 151 20.28 1.92 2.84
C VAL A 151 19.22 0.90 3.28
N TYR A 152 18.22 0.64 2.42
CA TYR A 152 17.22 -0.38 2.65
C TYR A 152 17.84 -1.78 2.81
N ARG A 153 18.74 -2.19 1.89
CA ARG A 153 19.43 -3.48 1.96
C ARG A 153 20.34 -3.63 3.17
N SER A 154 20.94 -2.53 3.64
CA SER A 154 21.78 -2.53 4.85
C SER A 154 20.97 -2.48 6.15
N GLY A 155 19.64 -2.41 6.07
CA GLY A 155 18.77 -2.30 7.25
C GLY A 155 18.86 -0.95 7.96
N GLY A 156 19.20 0.12 7.24
CA GLY A 156 19.24 1.49 7.76
C GLY A 156 17.88 2.21 7.71
N VAL A 157 16.96 1.72 6.90
CA VAL A 157 15.58 2.22 6.77
C VAL A 157 14.64 1.07 6.42
N THR A 158 13.41 1.12 6.91
CA THR A 158 12.32 0.25 6.44
C THR A 158 11.45 0.97 5.43
N ILE A 159 11.11 0.32 4.33
CA ILE A 159 10.22 0.85 3.29
C ILE A 159 8.95 0.00 3.25
N CYS A 160 7.82 0.61 3.51
CA CYS A 160 6.47 0.01 3.46
C CYS A 160 5.66 0.66 2.30
N SER A 161 5.02 -0.04 1.41
CA SER A 161 5.16 -1.48 1.16
C SER A 161 6.54 -1.80 0.61
N ALA A 162 7.03 -3.01 0.87
CA ALA A 162 8.38 -3.41 0.47
C ALA A 162 8.59 -3.24 -1.05
N PRO A 163 9.79 -2.80 -1.49
CA PRO A 163 10.14 -2.83 -2.90
C PRO A 163 9.98 -4.23 -3.50
N GLY A 164 9.32 -4.32 -4.67
CA GLY A 164 8.98 -5.58 -5.32
C GLY A 164 7.60 -6.15 -4.96
N SER A 165 6.88 -5.59 -3.97
CA SER A 165 5.53 -6.05 -3.61
C SER A 165 4.50 -5.90 -4.73
N GLY A 166 4.79 -5.08 -5.75
CA GLY A 166 3.92 -4.90 -6.91
C GLY A 166 3.70 -6.16 -7.75
N ILE A 167 4.51 -7.20 -7.59
CA ILE A 167 4.25 -8.50 -8.23
C ILE A 167 2.94 -9.13 -7.75
N ALA A 168 2.54 -8.85 -6.51
CA ALA A 168 1.29 -9.35 -5.96
C ALA A 168 0.04 -8.66 -6.53
N ASP A 169 0.21 -7.49 -7.18
CA ASP A 169 -0.89 -6.77 -7.85
C ASP A 169 -1.23 -7.38 -9.22
N ASP A 170 -0.39 -8.28 -9.72
CA ASP A 170 -0.59 -8.94 -11.02
C ASP A 170 -1.77 -9.92 -10.96
N LYS A 171 -2.71 -9.77 -11.90
CA LYS A 171 -3.91 -10.62 -11.97
C LYS A 171 -3.57 -12.09 -12.27
N GLU A 172 -2.47 -12.38 -12.90
CA GLU A 172 -2.01 -13.75 -13.11
C GLU A 172 -1.51 -14.36 -11.80
N VAL A 173 -0.80 -13.60 -10.96
CA VAL A 173 -0.38 -14.05 -9.62
C VAL A 173 -1.59 -14.32 -8.72
N TYR A 174 -2.63 -13.49 -8.81
CA TYR A 174 -3.88 -13.68 -8.07
C TYR A 174 -4.51 -15.07 -8.25
N ILE A 175 -4.39 -15.69 -9.43
CA ILE A 175 -4.91 -17.04 -9.72
C ILE A 175 -4.30 -18.09 -8.76
N TYR A 176 -3.07 -17.87 -8.33
CA TYR A 176 -2.31 -18.81 -7.50
C TYR A 176 -2.44 -18.55 -5.99
N VAL A 177 -2.97 -17.40 -5.57
CA VAL A 177 -3.05 -17.03 -4.15
C VAL A 177 -3.75 -18.09 -3.28
N PRO A 178 -4.90 -18.71 -3.67
CA PRO A 178 -5.50 -19.78 -2.88
C PRO A 178 -4.55 -20.97 -2.65
N LYS A 179 -3.82 -21.36 -3.69
CA LYS A 179 -2.83 -22.45 -3.59
C LYS A 179 -1.60 -22.06 -2.76
N MET A 180 -1.21 -20.79 -2.80
CA MET A 180 -0.12 -20.28 -1.95
C MET A 180 -0.53 -20.33 -0.47
N ILE A 181 -1.77 -19.96 -0.13
CA ILE A 181 -2.31 -20.07 1.22
C ILE A 181 -2.25 -21.53 1.70
N GLU A 182 -2.75 -22.45 0.90
CA GLU A 182 -2.72 -23.89 1.24
C GLU A 182 -1.28 -24.41 1.41
N PHE A 183 -0.38 -23.99 0.51
CA PHE A 183 1.02 -24.45 0.53
C PHE A 183 1.82 -23.91 1.71
N TYR A 184 1.72 -22.59 1.98
CA TYR A 184 2.55 -21.94 3.01
C TYR A 184 1.94 -22.00 4.41
N LEU A 185 0.61 -21.95 4.53
CA LEU A 185 -0.08 -21.92 5.80
C LEU A 185 -0.68 -23.27 6.19
N GLY A 186 -0.82 -24.22 5.25
CA GLY A 186 -1.50 -25.49 5.48
C GLY A 186 -3.00 -25.35 5.73
N GLU A 187 -3.60 -24.24 5.39
CA GLU A 187 -4.98 -23.88 5.66
C GLU A 187 -5.74 -23.61 4.35
N LYS A 188 -7.06 -23.76 4.39
CA LYS A 188 -7.91 -23.33 3.27
C LYS A 188 -8.11 -21.81 3.31
N PRO A 189 -8.19 -21.13 2.15
CA PRO A 189 -8.57 -19.72 2.11
C PRO A 189 -9.87 -19.44 2.87
N ILE A 190 -9.89 -18.37 3.68
CA ILE A 190 -11.10 -17.89 4.36
C ILE A 190 -12.06 -17.26 3.35
N LEU A 191 -11.52 -16.47 2.40
CA LEU A 191 -12.27 -15.86 1.31
C LEU A 191 -12.01 -16.64 0.02
N ASN A 192 -13.07 -16.87 -0.75
CA ASN A 192 -12.93 -17.42 -2.08
C ASN A 192 -12.47 -16.32 -3.07
N ASN A 193 -11.63 -16.71 -4.01
CA ASN A 193 -11.32 -15.86 -5.15
C ASN A 193 -12.43 -15.96 -6.21
N ILE A 194 -12.61 -14.89 -6.98
CA ILE A 194 -13.39 -14.96 -8.22
C ILE A 194 -12.63 -15.87 -9.18
N GLU A 195 -13.35 -16.78 -9.85
CA GLU A 195 -12.74 -17.68 -10.82
C GLU A 195 -12.10 -16.88 -11.95
N THR A 196 -10.81 -17.09 -12.14
CA THR A 196 -9.97 -16.31 -13.06
C THR A 196 -9.06 -17.25 -13.85
N TRP A 197 -8.89 -16.95 -15.12
CA TRP A 197 -8.09 -17.77 -16.04
C TRP A 197 -7.02 -16.92 -16.73
N SER A 198 -5.82 -17.49 -16.87
CA SER A 198 -4.76 -16.90 -17.70
C SER A 198 -5.10 -17.04 -19.17
N CYS A 199 -5.03 -15.93 -19.92
CA CYS A 199 -5.15 -15.96 -21.38
C CYS A 199 -3.96 -16.69 -22.07
N GLY A 200 -2.86 -16.90 -21.34
CA GLY A 200 -1.73 -17.72 -21.78
C GLY A 200 -1.95 -19.22 -21.68
N ASP A 201 -2.97 -19.68 -20.96
CA ASP A 201 -3.30 -21.10 -20.85
C ASP A 201 -4.00 -21.62 -22.13
N THR A 202 -3.26 -22.35 -22.95
CA THR A 202 -3.74 -22.92 -24.20
C THR A 202 -4.96 -23.85 -24.04
N LYS A 203 -5.17 -24.42 -22.86
CA LYS A 203 -6.33 -25.27 -22.56
C LYS A 203 -7.59 -24.45 -22.24
N LYS A 204 -7.42 -23.22 -21.79
CA LYS A 204 -8.50 -22.33 -21.35
C LYS A 204 -8.87 -21.29 -22.40
N ILE A 205 -7.97 -20.97 -23.33
CA ILE A 205 -8.18 -19.90 -24.31
C ILE A 205 -9.46 -20.10 -25.15
N LYS A 206 -9.80 -21.34 -25.49
CA LYS A 206 -11.03 -21.63 -26.23
C LYS A 206 -12.27 -21.24 -25.42
N PHE A 207 -12.32 -21.66 -24.16
CA PHE A 207 -13.41 -21.32 -23.25
C PHE A 207 -13.52 -19.78 -23.08
N ILE A 208 -12.40 -19.09 -22.88
CA ILE A 208 -12.35 -17.63 -22.73
C ILE A 208 -12.96 -16.96 -23.97
N LEU A 209 -12.53 -17.36 -25.17
CA LEU A 209 -13.01 -16.76 -26.43
C LEU A 209 -14.52 -17.02 -26.68
N GLU A 210 -15.02 -18.18 -26.30
CA GLU A 210 -16.43 -18.53 -26.44
C GLU A 210 -17.35 -17.78 -25.44
N ASN A 211 -16.78 -17.28 -24.32
CA ASN A 211 -17.55 -16.64 -23.23
C ASN A 211 -17.17 -15.17 -22.97
N LEU A 212 -16.55 -14.49 -23.94
CA LEU A 212 -16.08 -13.10 -23.79
C LEU A 212 -17.16 -12.12 -23.29
N HIS A 213 -18.42 -12.37 -23.63
CA HIS A 213 -19.56 -11.52 -23.25
C HIS A 213 -19.92 -11.61 -21.76
N ASP A 214 -19.51 -12.67 -21.09
CA ASP A 214 -19.73 -12.89 -19.65
C ASP A 214 -18.47 -12.66 -18.79
N LEU A 215 -17.34 -12.36 -19.42
CA LEU A 215 -16.05 -12.22 -18.76
C LEU A 215 -15.54 -10.78 -18.75
N VAL A 216 -14.84 -10.43 -17.68
CA VAL A 216 -14.03 -9.20 -17.61
C VAL A 216 -12.60 -9.53 -18.02
N ILE A 217 -12.10 -8.83 -19.04
CA ILE A 217 -10.73 -9.00 -19.53
C ILE A 217 -9.90 -7.82 -19.04
N LYS A 218 -8.75 -8.13 -18.46
CA LYS A 218 -7.76 -7.15 -18.00
C LYS A 218 -6.40 -7.46 -18.56
#